data_26810b8f8770b37b0fac029c8a864fc9
#
_entry.id   26810b8f8770b37b0fac029c8a864fc9
#
_cell.length_a   1.000
_cell.length_b   1.000
_cell.length_c   1.000
_cell.angle_alpha   90.00
_cell.angle_beta   90.00
_cell.angle_gamma   90.00
#
_symmetry.space_group_name_H-M   'P 1'
#
loop_
_entity.id
_entity.type
_entity.pdbx_description
1 polymer ?
#
loop_
_entity_poly.entity_id
_entity_poly.type
_entity_poly.pdbx_seq_one_letter_code
_entity_poly.pdbx_strand_id
1 'polypeptide(L)'
;SLYNAVNQSNYKNPEDLEIVTLENAIYMGIKNDLAFIMDTNLYLYEHQSTYNPNMPLRDLFYICSEYQKLVDKKSLFSSTLQKIPAPNFIEFYNGSTVISDCTELRLSSAFECLTGEPKLELIVTVLNVNEGHNADLMQHCSMLKEYAQYVARVRHYASDMPLNEAVKHAVDECIREGILAEFLTQNRNEVISMSIFEYDKELE
;
A
#
# COMPACT_ATOMS: atom_id res chain seq x y z
N SER A 1 -5.70 12.68 6.89
CA SER A 1 -5.75 11.24 6.56
C SER A 1 -4.81 10.94 5.40
N LEU A 2 -4.39 9.68 5.27
CA LEU A 2 -3.53 9.23 4.16
C LEU A 2 -4.18 9.52 2.80
N TYR A 3 -5.47 9.24 2.65
CA TYR A 3 -6.24 9.56 1.43
C TYR A 3 -6.11 11.04 1.04
N ASN A 4 -6.32 11.94 1.99
CA ASN A 4 -6.21 13.39 1.72
C ASN A 4 -4.80 13.80 1.30
N ALA A 5 -3.78 13.22 1.92
CA ALA A 5 -2.39 13.51 1.60
C ALA A 5 -2.00 13.03 0.18
N VAL A 6 -2.44 11.82 -0.20
CA VAL A 6 -2.17 11.25 -1.53
C VAL A 6 -2.93 11.99 -2.63
N ASN A 7 -4.21 12.33 -2.39
CA ASN A 7 -5.08 12.92 -3.41
C ASN A 7 -5.17 14.45 -3.33
N GLN A 8 -4.38 15.11 -2.47
CA GLN A 8 -4.41 16.56 -2.22
C GLN A 8 -5.84 17.08 -1.95
N SER A 9 -6.61 16.30 -1.20
CA SER A 9 -8.01 16.54 -0.88
C SER A 9 -8.20 16.94 0.59
N ASN A 10 -9.41 17.31 0.99
CA ASN A 10 -9.73 17.72 2.35
C ASN A 10 -11.06 17.15 2.84
N TYR A 11 -11.27 15.86 2.67
CA TYR A 11 -12.41 15.16 3.24
C TYR A 11 -12.28 15.11 4.76
N LYS A 12 -13.38 15.44 5.45
CA LYS A 12 -13.40 15.55 6.94
C LYS A 12 -14.17 14.43 7.61
N ASN A 13 -15.09 13.80 6.87
CA ASN A 13 -15.95 12.77 7.42
C ASN A 13 -15.45 11.38 7.02
N PRO A 14 -14.98 10.55 7.97
CA PRO A 14 -14.58 9.15 7.68
C PRO A 14 -15.71 8.28 7.13
N GLU A 15 -16.98 8.64 7.39
CA GLU A 15 -18.16 7.90 6.92
C GLU A 15 -18.39 8.04 5.40
N ASP A 16 -17.75 9.01 4.75
CA ASP A 16 -17.80 9.16 3.29
C ASP A 16 -16.98 8.07 2.57
N LEU A 17 -16.25 7.24 3.32
CA LEU A 17 -15.37 6.20 2.83
C LEU A 17 -16.03 4.83 3.01
N GLU A 18 -16.38 4.18 1.91
CA GLU A 18 -16.94 2.82 1.91
C GLU A 18 -15.80 1.81 1.76
N ILE A 19 -15.54 1.06 2.83
CA ILE A 19 -14.53 -0.01 2.79
C ILE A 19 -15.11 -1.20 2.03
N VAL A 20 -14.48 -1.53 0.91
CA VAL A 20 -14.77 -2.73 0.13
C VAL A 20 -13.75 -3.79 0.56
N THR A 21 -14.17 -4.68 1.47
CA THR A 21 -13.27 -5.72 1.96
C THR A 21 -12.99 -6.73 0.85
N LEU A 22 -11.73 -6.95 0.54
CA LEU A 22 -11.26 -8.02 -0.30
C LEU A 22 -11.40 -9.36 0.45
N GLU A 23 -12.61 -9.89 0.59
CA GLU A 23 -12.91 -11.12 1.38
C GLU A 23 -12.14 -12.36 0.90
N ASN A 24 -11.54 -12.32 -0.28
CA ASN A 24 -10.78 -13.41 -0.91
C ASN A 24 -9.33 -13.05 -1.28
N ALA A 25 -8.75 -12.02 -0.70
CA ALA A 25 -7.30 -11.76 -0.80
C ALA A 25 -6.43 -12.90 -0.18
N ILE A 26 -7.05 -14.01 0.21
CA ILE A 26 -6.38 -15.27 0.61
C ILE A 26 -5.82 -16.03 -0.61
N TYR A 27 -5.76 -15.43 -1.76
CA TYR A 27 -4.96 -15.97 -2.85
C TYR A 27 -3.49 -15.61 -2.57
N MET A 28 -2.80 -16.48 -1.84
CA MET A 28 -1.38 -16.44 -1.47
C MET A 28 -1.01 -15.80 -0.11
N GLY A 29 -1.93 -15.67 0.85
CA GLY A 29 -1.56 -15.36 2.25
C GLY A 29 -1.18 -13.89 2.53
N ILE A 30 -1.48 -12.96 1.63
CA ILE A 30 -1.15 -11.54 1.77
C ILE A 30 -2.39 -10.80 2.32
N LYS A 31 -2.26 -10.25 3.53
CA LYS A 31 -3.35 -9.59 4.28
C LYS A 31 -3.29 -8.05 4.27
N ASN A 32 -2.53 -7.42 3.38
CA ASN A 32 -2.19 -6.01 3.52
C ASN A 32 -2.92 -5.06 2.57
N ASP A 33 -3.88 -5.54 1.79
CA ASP A 33 -4.54 -4.73 0.77
C ASP A 33 -5.78 -4.05 1.34
N LEU A 34 -5.87 -2.75 1.19
CA LEU A 34 -7.04 -1.95 1.53
C LEU A 34 -7.73 -1.48 0.25
N ALA A 35 -8.93 -1.99 -0.01
CA ALA A 35 -9.78 -1.47 -1.06
C ALA A 35 -10.93 -0.66 -0.46
N PHE A 36 -11.20 0.51 -1.03
CA PHE A 36 -12.29 1.37 -0.61
C PHE A 36 -12.84 2.20 -1.77
N ILE A 37 -14.13 2.56 -1.67
CA ILE A 37 -14.78 3.48 -2.60
C ILE A 37 -14.89 4.84 -1.94
N MET A 38 -14.49 5.88 -2.66
CA MET A 38 -14.71 7.27 -2.32
C MET A 38 -15.34 7.96 -3.52
N ASP A 39 -16.52 8.52 -3.34
CA ASP A 39 -17.37 9.05 -4.42
C ASP A 39 -17.63 7.99 -5.51
N THR A 40 -17.01 8.16 -6.68
CA THR A 40 -17.16 7.26 -7.84
C THR A 40 -15.84 6.56 -8.22
N ASN A 41 -14.86 6.59 -7.32
CA ASN A 41 -13.55 5.98 -7.54
C ASN A 41 -13.33 4.83 -6.56
N LEU A 42 -12.73 3.77 -7.04
CA LEU A 42 -12.24 2.65 -6.24
C LEU A 42 -10.73 2.79 -6.07
N TYR A 43 -10.27 2.78 -4.82
CA TYR A 43 -8.85 2.86 -4.48
C TYR A 43 -8.37 1.53 -3.93
N LEU A 44 -7.25 1.04 -4.46
CA LEU A 44 -6.49 -0.07 -3.91
C LEU A 44 -5.18 0.50 -3.38
N TYR A 45 -5.01 0.43 -2.06
CA TYR A 45 -3.81 0.84 -1.35
C TYR A 45 -3.10 -0.41 -0.83
N GLU A 46 -1.90 -0.62 -1.28
CA GLU A 46 -1.06 -1.73 -0.86
C GLU A 46 0.24 -1.21 -0.25
N HIS A 47 0.74 -1.91 0.78
CA HIS A 47 2.03 -1.65 1.38
C HIS A 47 3.01 -2.77 1.02
N GLN A 48 4.18 -2.42 0.49
CA GLN A 48 5.19 -3.38 0.05
C GLN A 48 6.57 -3.05 0.63
N SER A 49 7.19 -4.03 1.27
CA SER A 49 8.59 -3.96 1.70
C SER A 49 9.56 -4.47 0.63
N THR A 50 9.07 -5.20 -0.37
CA THR A 50 9.85 -5.72 -1.49
C THR A 50 9.35 -5.14 -2.80
N TYR A 51 10.26 -4.62 -3.64
CA TYR A 51 9.90 -4.12 -4.96
C TYR A 51 9.40 -5.26 -5.86
N ASN A 52 8.14 -5.20 -6.27
CA ASN A 52 7.49 -6.26 -7.03
C ASN A 52 7.01 -5.75 -8.40
N PRO A 53 7.70 -6.06 -9.51
CA PRO A 53 7.30 -5.62 -10.84
C PRO A 53 5.99 -6.26 -11.34
N ASN A 54 5.48 -7.30 -10.66
CA ASN A 54 4.24 -7.98 -11.02
C ASN A 54 2.98 -7.34 -10.39
N MET A 55 3.12 -6.20 -9.69
CA MET A 55 1.97 -5.54 -9.07
C MET A 55 0.85 -5.25 -10.07
N PRO A 56 1.09 -4.73 -11.29
CA PRO A 56 0.00 -4.51 -12.24
C PRO A 56 -0.78 -5.77 -12.61
N LEU A 57 -0.12 -6.91 -12.66
CA LEU A 57 -0.79 -8.18 -12.93
C LEU A 57 -1.59 -8.68 -11.72
N ARG A 58 -1.09 -8.51 -10.50
CA ARG A 58 -1.82 -8.81 -9.26
C ARG A 58 -3.07 -7.94 -9.14
N ASP A 59 -2.92 -6.64 -9.32
CA ASP A 59 -4.00 -5.66 -9.23
C ASP A 59 -5.08 -5.90 -10.30
N LEU A 60 -4.70 -6.37 -11.49
CA LEU A 60 -5.66 -6.77 -12.51
C LEU A 60 -6.59 -7.88 -12.00
N PHE A 61 -6.07 -8.90 -11.32
CA PHE A 61 -6.90 -9.95 -10.75
C PHE A 61 -7.78 -9.45 -9.61
N TYR A 62 -7.25 -8.56 -8.77
CA TYR A 62 -8.01 -7.97 -7.67
C TYR A 62 -9.17 -7.12 -8.19
N ILE A 63 -8.90 -6.21 -9.11
CA ILE A 63 -9.96 -5.33 -9.64
C ILE A 63 -11.02 -6.12 -10.42
N CYS A 64 -10.64 -7.15 -11.16
CA CYS A 64 -11.59 -8.03 -11.82
C CYS A 64 -12.52 -8.72 -10.83
N SER A 65 -11.98 -9.18 -9.69
CA SER A 65 -12.78 -9.80 -8.62
C SER A 65 -13.77 -8.79 -8.00
N GLU A 66 -13.32 -7.57 -7.72
CA GLU A 66 -14.20 -6.52 -7.16
C GLU A 66 -15.29 -6.11 -8.15
N TYR A 67 -14.96 -5.88 -9.40
CA TYR A 67 -15.96 -5.55 -10.42
C TYR A 67 -16.99 -6.67 -10.64
N GLN A 68 -16.61 -7.94 -10.48
CA GLN A 68 -17.56 -9.06 -10.54
C GLN A 68 -18.61 -9.01 -9.43
N LYS A 69 -18.32 -8.40 -8.28
CA LYS A 69 -19.29 -8.21 -7.19
C LYS A 69 -20.22 -7.02 -7.46
N LEU A 70 -19.68 -5.95 -8.07
CA LEU A 70 -20.41 -4.69 -8.31
C LEU A 70 -21.33 -4.76 -9.54
N VAL A 71 -20.99 -5.61 -10.52
CA VAL A 71 -21.69 -5.66 -11.80
C VAL A 71 -22.85 -6.66 -11.77
N ASP A 72 -24.04 -6.24 -12.22
CA ASP A 72 -25.14 -7.16 -12.49
C ASP A 72 -24.84 -7.96 -13.76
N LYS A 73 -24.53 -9.25 -13.57
CA LYS A 73 -24.17 -10.16 -14.67
C LYS A 73 -25.25 -10.25 -15.76
N LYS A 74 -26.54 -10.11 -15.43
CA LYS A 74 -27.64 -10.17 -16.42
C LYS A 74 -27.64 -8.93 -17.29
N SER A 75 -27.36 -7.77 -16.69
CA SER A 75 -27.33 -6.48 -17.39
C SER A 75 -26.13 -6.32 -18.33
N LEU A 76 -25.09 -7.15 -18.20
CA LEU A 76 -23.96 -7.15 -19.16
C LEU A 76 -24.37 -7.50 -20.60
N PHE A 77 -25.49 -8.21 -20.79
CA PHE A 77 -26.03 -8.59 -22.10
C PHE A 77 -27.10 -7.60 -22.58
N SER A 78 -27.37 -6.53 -21.85
CA SER A 78 -28.31 -5.48 -22.25
C SER A 78 -27.63 -4.45 -23.16
N SER A 79 -28.43 -3.59 -23.81
CA SER A 79 -27.92 -2.45 -24.58
C SER A 79 -27.56 -1.24 -23.71
N THR A 80 -27.78 -1.31 -22.40
CA THR A 80 -27.52 -0.22 -21.46
C THR A 80 -26.11 -0.36 -20.87
N LEU A 81 -25.30 0.69 -21.01
CA LEU A 81 -23.96 0.74 -20.42
C LEU A 81 -24.04 0.71 -18.88
N GLN A 82 -23.42 -0.28 -18.28
CA GLN A 82 -23.19 -0.29 -16.84
C GLN A 82 -21.97 0.59 -16.50
N LYS A 83 -22.13 1.47 -15.51
CA LYS A 83 -21.03 2.27 -14.98
C LYS A 83 -20.44 1.56 -13.76
N ILE A 84 -19.14 1.59 -13.66
CA ILE A 84 -18.35 1.05 -12.54
C ILE A 84 -17.43 2.15 -11.99
N PRO A 85 -17.02 2.10 -10.72
CA PRO A 85 -16.05 3.03 -10.17
C PRO A 85 -14.72 2.97 -10.93
N ALA A 86 -14.10 4.14 -11.16
CA ALA A 86 -12.78 4.18 -11.77
C ALA A 86 -11.72 3.67 -10.77
N PRO A 87 -10.82 2.74 -11.17
CA PRO A 87 -9.84 2.16 -10.26
C PRO A 87 -8.60 3.04 -10.17
N ASN A 88 -8.03 3.12 -8.96
CA ASN A 88 -6.77 3.78 -8.68
C ASN A 88 -5.89 2.81 -7.87
N PHE A 89 -4.68 2.53 -8.35
CA PHE A 89 -3.74 1.58 -7.75
C PHE A 89 -2.54 2.34 -7.21
N ILE A 90 -2.34 2.27 -5.89
CA ILE A 90 -1.28 2.97 -5.20
C ILE A 90 -0.56 2.01 -4.26
N GLU A 91 0.73 1.87 -4.47
CA GLU A 91 1.64 1.08 -3.65
C GLU A 91 2.51 2.01 -2.80
N PHE A 92 2.50 1.80 -1.50
CA PHE A 92 3.41 2.47 -0.56
C PHE A 92 4.63 1.56 -0.33
N TYR A 93 5.74 1.93 -0.97
CA TYR A 93 6.97 1.16 -0.91
C TYR A 93 7.90 1.67 0.19
N ASN A 94 8.28 0.77 1.09
CA ASN A 94 9.26 1.06 2.14
C ASN A 94 10.45 0.08 2.15
N GLY A 95 10.68 -0.65 1.06
CA GLY A 95 11.77 -1.62 0.96
C GLY A 95 13.17 -1.00 0.88
N SER A 96 14.17 -1.86 0.81
CA SER A 96 15.60 -1.46 0.77
C SER A 96 16.13 -1.17 -0.63
N THR A 97 15.43 -1.60 -1.70
CA THR A 97 15.82 -1.28 -3.07
C THR A 97 15.67 0.21 -3.33
N VAL A 98 16.70 0.83 -3.88
CA VAL A 98 16.68 2.26 -4.21
C VAL A 98 15.76 2.51 -5.41
N ILE A 99 14.69 3.24 -5.18
CA ILE A 99 13.75 3.70 -6.22
C ILE A 99 13.53 5.22 -6.09
N SER A 100 13.01 5.85 -7.13
CA SER A 100 12.62 7.27 -7.10
C SER A 100 11.43 7.50 -6.15
N ASP A 101 11.13 8.75 -5.82
CA ASP A 101 10.01 9.15 -4.98
C ASP A 101 8.68 8.61 -5.51
N CYS A 102 8.52 8.64 -6.83
CA CYS A 102 7.34 8.12 -7.52
C CYS A 102 7.78 7.33 -8.76
N THR A 103 7.22 6.14 -8.92
CA THR A 103 7.47 5.24 -10.06
C THR A 103 6.15 4.68 -10.56
N GLU A 104 5.99 4.51 -11.85
CA GLU A 104 4.85 3.81 -12.45
C GLU A 104 5.25 2.40 -12.88
N LEU A 105 4.45 1.42 -12.45
CA LEU A 105 4.49 0.06 -13.00
C LEU A 105 3.35 -0.12 -13.98
N ARG A 106 3.62 -0.73 -15.12
CA ARG A 106 2.67 -0.88 -16.21
C ARG A 106 2.42 -2.35 -16.54
N LEU A 107 1.16 -2.74 -16.69
CA LEU A 107 0.79 -4.10 -17.07
C LEU A 107 1.39 -4.50 -18.42
N SER A 108 1.48 -3.56 -19.35
CA SER A 108 2.07 -3.81 -20.68
C SER A 108 3.53 -4.24 -20.63
N SER A 109 4.24 -3.96 -19.53
CA SER A 109 5.62 -4.43 -19.33
C SER A 109 5.70 -5.96 -19.12
N ALA A 110 4.59 -6.61 -18.77
CA ALA A 110 4.49 -8.06 -18.59
C ALA A 110 4.13 -8.79 -19.90
N PHE A 111 3.83 -8.10 -21.00
CA PHE A 111 3.46 -8.76 -22.25
C PHE A 111 4.71 -9.26 -22.97
N GLU A 112 4.72 -10.55 -23.34
CA GLU A 112 5.84 -11.21 -24.02
C GLU A 112 6.19 -10.52 -25.36
N CYS A 113 5.18 -10.05 -26.09
CA CYS A 113 5.35 -9.35 -27.35
C CYS A 113 4.27 -8.28 -27.49
N LEU A 114 4.68 -7.02 -27.46
CA LEU A 114 3.81 -5.89 -27.67
C LEU A 114 4.10 -5.23 -29.03
N THR A 115 3.10 -5.23 -29.91
CA THR A 115 3.16 -4.52 -31.20
C THR A 115 2.18 -3.35 -31.19
N GLY A 116 2.72 -2.13 -31.15
CA GLY A 116 1.93 -0.89 -31.06
C GLY A 116 1.42 -0.64 -29.63
N GLU A 117 0.37 0.17 -29.51
CA GLU A 117 -0.22 0.54 -28.24
C GLU A 117 -0.94 -0.64 -27.58
N PRO A 118 -0.77 -0.84 -26.26
CA PRO A 118 -1.46 -1.91 -25.56
C PRO A 118 -2.99 -1.70 -25.60
N LYS A 119 -3.73 -2.78 -25.83
CA LYS A 119 -5.22 -2.74 -25.82
C LYS A 119 -5.79 -2.98 -24.42
N LEU A 120 -4.96 -3.43 -23.50
CA LEU A 120 -5.23 -3.52 -22.07
C LEU A 120 -4.05 -2.89 -21.34
N GLU A 121 -4.31 -1.91 -20.50
CA GLU A 121 -3.30 -1.28 -19.65
C GLU A 121 -3.84 -1.07 -18.24
N LEU A 122 -2.98 -1.32 -17.25
CA LEU A 122 -3.20 -1.00 -15.86
C LEU A 122 -1.89 -0.37 -15.35
N ILE A 123 -2.00 0.74 -14.65
CA ILE A 123 -0.87 1.48 -14.13
C ILE A 123 -0.96 1.52 -12.61
N VAL A 124 0.09 1.08 -11.95
CA VAL A 124 0.26 1.18 -10.50
C VAL A 124 1.22 2.31 -10.19
N THR A 125 0.79 3.23 -9.34
CA THR A 125 1.66 4.30 -8.82
C THR A 125 2.36 3.82 -7.56
N VAL A 126 3.68 3.68 -7.61
CA VAL A 126 4.53 3.31 -6.48
C VAL A 126 5.07 4.57 -5.83
N LEU A 127 4.75 4.80 -4.57
CA LEU A 127 5.23 5.92 -3.77
C LEU A 127 6.27 5.43 -2.77
N ASN A 128 7.51 5.92 -2.88
CA ASN A 128 8.57 5.61 -1.94
C ASN A 128 8.30 6.33 -0.61
N VAL A 129 7.96 5.56 0.42
CA VAL A 129 7.64 6.09 1.75
C VAL A 129 8.78 5.88 2.76
N ASN A 130 10.00 5.63 2.29
CA ASN A 130 11.17 5.64 3.16
C ASN A 130 11.46 7.05 3.67
N GLU A 131 12.17 7.14 4.80
CA GLU A 131 12.60 8.41 5.37
C GLU A 131 13.45 9.19 4.35
N GLY A 132 13.16 10.49 4.20
CA GLY A 132 13.81 11.38 3.23
C GLY A 132 13.17 11.43 1.85
N HIS A 133 12.15 10.61 1.58
CA HIS A 133 11.41 10.57 0.33
C HIS A 133 10.03 11.24 0.46
N ASN A 134 9.44 11.64 -0.68
CA ASN A 134 8.08 12.20 -0.78
C ASN A 134 7.75 13.24 0.31
N ALA A 135 8.60 14.28 0.43
CA ALA A 135 8.52 15.28 1.50
C ALA A 135 7.13 15.91 1.64
N ASP A 136 6.45 16.22 0.53
CA ASP A 136 5.12 16.81 0.54
C ASP A 136 4.07 15.84 1.11
N LEU A 137 4.12 14.56 0.72
CA LEU A 137 3.25 13.53 1.27
C LEU A 137 3.47 13.35 2.78
N MET A 138 4.74 13.31 3.20
CA MET A 138 5.13 13.18 4.61
C MET A 138 4.70 14.39 5.46
N GLN A 139 4.70 15.59 4.87
CA GLN A 139 4.24 16.80 5.56
C GLN A 139 2.74 16.78 5.81
N HIS A 140 1.95 16.20 4.88
CA HIS A 140 0.50 16.14 4.97
C HIS A 140 -0.04 14.89 5.69
N CYS A 141 0.83 13.92 6.00
CA CYS A 141 0.48 12.70 6.73
C CYS A 141 1.53 12.38 7.81
N SER A 142 1.35 12.96 9.01
CA SER A 142 2.27 12.74 10.15
C SER A 142 2.44 11.27 10.50
N MET A 143 1.37 10.50 10.48
CA MET A 143 1.40 9.06 10.77
C MET A 143 2.32 8.30 9.80
N LEU A 144 2.26 8.60 8.49
CA LEU A 144 3.14 7.98 7.50
C LEU A 144 4.60 8.39 7.71
N LYS A 145 4.84 9.67 8.01
CA LYS A 145 6.17 10.19 8.35
C LYS A 145 6.75 9.47 9.57
N GLU A 146 5.98 9.37 10.64
CA GLU A 146 6.39 8.71 11.88
C GLU A 146 6.65 7.21 11.67
N TYR A 147 5.84 6.57 10.81
CA TYR A 147 6.07 5.18 10.39
C TYR A 147 7.39 5.03 9.63
N ALA A 148 7.68 5.90 8.66
CA ALA A 148 8.95 5.91 7.95
C ALA A 148 10.15 6.04 8.90
N GLN A 149 10.04 6.93 9.89
CA GLN A 149 11.07 7.12 10.93
C GLN A 149 11.25 5.87 11.79
N TYR A 150 10.16 5.21 12.18
CA TYR A 150 10.22 3.94 12.92
C TYR A 150 10.96 2.86 12.11
N VAL A 151 10.59 2.66 10.84
CA VAL A 151 11.22 1.67 9.96
C VAL A 151 12.72 1.97 9.76
N ALA A 152 13.09 3.24 9.57
CA ALA A 152 14.49 3.64 9.44
C ALA A 152 15.31 3.30 10.69
N ARG A 153 14.74 3.48 11.90
CA ARG A 153 15.40 3.09 13.17
C ARG A 153 15.57 1.58 13.30
N VAL A 154 14.53 0.81 12.95
CA VAL A 154 14.63 -0.66 12.96
C VAL A 154 15.79 -1.11 12.06
N ARG A 155 15.88 -0.58 10.84
CA ARG A 155 16.97 -0.90 9.89
C ARG A 155 18.33 -0.48 10.42
N HIS A 156 18.40 0.71 11.01
CA HIS A 156 19.65 1.18 11.62
C HIS A 156 20.15 0.22 12.70
N TYR A 157 19.30 -0.17 13.63
CA TYR A 157 19.68 -1.11 14.68
C TYR A 157 19.95 -2.53 14.16
N ALA A 158 19.21 -2.99 13.15
CA ALA A 158 19.37 -4.30 12.55
C ALA A 158 20.71 -4.48 11.82
N SER A 159 21.45 -3.38 11.53
CA SER A 159 22.80 -3.46 10.99
C SER A 159 23.84 -3.95 12.03
N ASP A 160 23.58 -3.74 13.32
CA ASP A 160 24.54 -3.98 14.39
C ASP A 160 24.10 -5.03 15.43
N MET A 161 22.83 -5.44 15.40
CA MET A 161 22.28 -6.39 16.37
C MET A 161 21.20 -7.30 15.75
N PRO A 162 20.85 -8.42 16.42
CA PRO A 162 19.77 -9.29 15.97
C PRO A 162 18.44 -8.56 15.84
N LEU A 163 17.65 -8.90 14.82
CA LEU A 163 16.42 -8.22 14.46
C LEU A 163 15.42 -8.04 15.62
N ASN A 164 15.25 -9.09 16.45
CA ASN A 164 14.35 -9.03 17.61
C ASN A 164 14.79 -8.00 18.67
N GLU A 165 16.08 -7.74 18.79
CA GLU A 165 16.63 -6.69 19.65
C GLU A 165 16.51 -5.33 18.98
N ALA A 166 16.83 -5.23 17.69
CA ALA A 166 16.72 -4.03 16.89
C ALA A 166 15.30 -3.44 16.93
N VAL A 167 14.27 -4.28 16.73
CA VAL A 167 12.86 -3.86 16.80
C VAL A 167 12.51 -3.34 18.19
N LYS A 168 12.92 -4.02 19.26
CA LYS A 168 12.67 -3.55 20.64
C LYS A 168 13.32 -2.20 20.92
N HIS A 169 14.57 -2.04 20.51
CA HIS A 169 15.30 -0.77 20.67
C HIS A 169 14.63 0.37 19.90
N ALA A 170 14.25 0.13 18.63
CA ALA A 170 13.54 1.12 17.82
C ALA A 170 12.18 1.51 18.43
N VAL A 171 11.40 0.55 18.94
CA VAL A 171 10.12 0.82 19.61
C VAL A 171 10.33 1.69 20.86
N ASP A 172 11.29 1.32 21.71
CA ASP A 172 11.55 2.05 22.96
C ASP A 172 12.06 3.48 22.69
N GLU A 173 12.89 3.66 21.68
CA GLU A 173 13.36 4.96 21.24
C GLU A 173 12.24 5.82 20.66
N CYS A 174 11.44 5.27 19.74
CA CYS A 174 10.31 5.98 19.14
C CYS A 174 9.29 6.43 20.20
N ILE A 175 8.96 5.59 21.18
CA ILE A 175 8.07 5.95 22.29
C ILE A 175 8.65 7.14 23.07
N ARG A 176 9.95 7.11 23.39
CA ARG A 176 10.63 8.16 24.15
C ARG A 176 10.65 9.50 23.38
N GLU A 177 10.78 9.45 22.06
CA GLU A 177 10.83 10.63 21.19
C GLU A 177 9.46 11.13 20.73
N GLY A 178 8.37 10.44 21.10
CA GLY A 178 7.01 10.81 20.71
C GLY A 178 6.61 10.38 19.30
N ILE A 179 7.39 9.48 18.66
CA ILE A 179 7.14 8.96 17.32
C ILE A 179 6.22 7.75 17.44
N LEU A 180 5.02 7.81 16.85
CA LEU A 180 3.97 6.79 17.01
C LEU A 180 3.74 6.37 18.47
N ALA A 181 4.05 7.24 19.45
CA ALA A 181 4.21 6.84 20.86
C ALA A 181 2.96 6.20 21.46
N GLU A 182 1.78 6.76 21.19
CA GLU A 182 0.51 6.20 21.67
C GLU A 182 0.26 4.82 21.08
N PHE A 183 0.40 4.68 19.75
CA PHE A 183 0.20 3.43 19.04
C PHE A 183 1.19 2.34 19.49
N LEU A 184 2.48 2.68 19.55
CA LEU A 184 3.53 1.74 19.96
C LEU A 184 3.41 1.32 21.43
N THR A 185 2.92 2.22 22.31
CA THR A 185 2.68 1.88 23.72
C THR A 185 1.53 0.90 23.86
N GLN A 186 0.43 1.12 23.12
CA GLN A 186 -0.76 0.27 23.21
C GLN A 186 -0.54 -1.09 22.53
N ASN A 187 0.21 -1.16 21.44
CA ASN A 187 0.36 -2.35 20.60
C ASN A 187 1.77 -2.95 20.62
N ARG A 188 2.58 -2.64 21.63
CA ARG A 188 4.01 -2.95 21.70
C ARG A 188 4.37 -4.41 21.34
N ASN A 189 3.70 -5.36 21.94
CA ASN A 189 4.01 -6.78 21.73
C ASN A 189 3.60 -7.26 20.32
N GLU A 190 2.50 -6.74 19.81
CA GLU A 190 2.02 -7.07 18.48
C GLU A 190 2.96 -6.50 17.41
N VAL A 191 3.35 -5.23 17.54
CA VAL A 191 4.30 -4.58 16.63
C VAL A 191 5.64 -5.31 16.60
N ILE A 192 6.19 -5.71 17.76
CA ILE A 192 7.44 -6.46 17.82
C ILE A 192 7.32 -7.80 17.09
N SER A 193 6.21 -8.54 17.29
CA SER A 193 6.02 -9.83 16.62
C SER A 193 5.81 -9.68 15.10
N MET A 194 5.02 -8.71 14.66
CA MET A 194 4.73 -8.48 13.23
C MET A 194 5.96 -8.00 12.46
N SER A 195 6.72 -7.07 13.03
CA SER A 195 7.93 -6.54 12.38
C SER A 195 8.99 -7.63 12.17
N ILE A 196 9.08 -8.61 13.06
CA ILE A 196 10.00 -9.76 12.88
C ILE A 196 9.58 -10.58 11.64
N PHE A 197 8.27 -10.82 11.43
CA PHE A 197 7.78 -11.57 10.28
C PHE A 197 7.94 -10.84 8.95
N GLU A 198 7.81 -9.51 8.93
CA GLU A 198 8.00 -8.73 7.70
C GLU A 198 9.46 -8.70 7.25
N TYR A 199 10.40 -8.53 8.19
CA TYR A 199 11.83 -8.50 7.88
C TYR A 199 12.40 -9.87 7.48
N ASP A 200 11.88 -10.98 8.01
CA ASP A 200 12.31 -12.33 7.58
C ASP A 200 11.98 -12.57 6.09
N LYS A 201 10.91 -11.95 5.57
CA LYS A 201 10.53 -12.02 4.14
C LYS A 201 11.42 -11.17 3.23
N GLU A 202 12.08 -10.14 3.74
CA GLU A 202 13.04 -9.32 2.97
C GLU A 202 14.39 -10.03 2.78
N LEU A 203 14.69 -11.07 3.58
CA LEU A 203 15.95 -11.81 3.57
C LEU A 203 15.89 -13.10 2.74
N GLU A 204 14.72 -13.55 2.27
CA GLU A 204 14.51 -14.66 1.32
C GLU A 204 14.51 -14.18 -0.14
#